data_e767dfe293d53e421f9e27129ab928f7
#
_entry.id   e767dfe293d53e421f9e27129ab928f7
#
_cell.length_a   1.000
_cell.length_b   1.000
_cell.length_c   1.000
_cell.angle_alpha   90.00
_cell.angle_beta   90.00
_cell.angle_gamma   90.00
#
_symmetry.space_group_name_H-M   'P 1'
#
loop_
_entity.id
_entity.type
_entity.pdbx_description
1 polymer ?
#
loop_
_entity_poly.entity_id
_entity_poly.type
_entity_poly.pdbx_seq_one_letter_code
_entity_poly.pdbx_strand_id
1 'polypeptide(L)'
;MARQPEPFRVEIPDSALEDLKARLALSRLPDAGPAGDSWAMGTPRSVALQLLEHWRDGYDWRAAEATLNEMPQFTMDVPTTTQYTDGEPMNVHFVHKRGASEDAVPLLLLHGWPGSFWEFEGVLDPLTNGIGHPGSGLTQSFHVVAPSLPGYTFSEAPRTMGFDVAAMGRLFDRLMIDLGYTEYVVQGGDWVRI
;
A
#
# COMPACT_ATOMS: atom_id res chain seq x y z
N MET A 1 -22.46 13.68 9.37
CA MET A 1 -21.23 14.48 9.53
C MET A 1 -20.22 13.96 8.54
N ALA A 2 -19.49 14.82 7.84
CA ALA A 2 -18.39 14.36 7.00
C ALA A 2 -17.37 13.62 7.88
N ARG A 3 -16.97 12.43 7.47
CA ARG A 3 -15.92 11.67 8.15
C ARG A 3 -14.60 12.37 7.88
N GLN A 4 -13.78 12.52 8.90
CA GLN A 4 -12.47 13.15 8.75
C GLN A 4 -11.38 12.10 8.85
N PRO A 5 -10.32 12.21 8.03
CA PRO A 5 -9.14 11.38 8.18
C PRO A 5 -8.49 11.59 9.54
N GLU A 6 -8.12 10.50 10.19
CA GLU A 6 -7.34 10.52 11.42
C GLU A 6 -5.88 10.24 11.10
N PRO A 7 -4.92 11.02 11.61
CA PRO A 7 -3.50 10.73 11.42
C PRO A 7 -3.16 9.32 11.91
N PHE A 8 -2.42 8.59 11.10
CA PHE A 8 -1.97 7.23 11.40
C PHE A 8 -0.45 7.18 11.49
N ARG A 9 0.05 6.37 12.40
CA ARG A 9 1.47 6.09 12.57
C ARG A 9 1.70 4.59 12.68
N VAL A 10 2.65 4.08 11.93
CA VAL A 10 3.09 2.69 12.05
C VAL A 10 3.83 2.53 13.37
N GLU A 11 3.34 1.65 14.23
CA GLU A 11 3.92 1.35 15.54
C GLU A 11 3.74 -0.14 15.83
N ILE A 12 4.66 -0.95 15.32
CA ILE A 12 4.59 -2.40 15.49
C ILE A 12 5.14 -2.78 16.88
N PRO A 13 4.37 -3.49 17.71
CA PRO A 13 4.82 -3.86 19.05
C PRO A 13 6.03 -4.81 18.99
N ASP A 14 6.94 -4.69 19.96
CA ASP A 14 8.14 -5.52 20.05
C ASP A 14 7.81 -7.02 20.06
N SER A 15 6.70 -7.40 20.70
CA SER A 15 6.23 -8.79 20.72
C SER A 15 5.96 -9.38 19.33
N ALA A 16 5.48 -8.56 18.36
CA ALA A 16 5.27 -8.99 17.00
C ALA A 16 6.60 -9.18 16.26
N LEU A 17 7.59 -8.33 16.54
CA LEU A 17 8.93 -8.45 15.97
C LEU A 17 9.68 -9.68 16.54
N GLU A 18 9.50 -9.97 17.83
CA GLU A 18 10.02 -11.17 18.47
C GLU A 18 9.39 -12.45 17.89
N ASP A 19 8.07 -12.46 17.68
CA ASP A 19 7.37 -13.58 17.03
C ASP A 19 7.86 -13.77 15.59
N LEU A 20 8.02 -12.68 14.80
CA LEU A 20 8.59 -12.74 13.47
C LEU A 20 9.99 -13.37 13.49
N LYS A 21 10.86 -12.91 14.38
CA LYS A 21 12.24 -13.42 14.50
C LYS A 21 12.27 -14.92 14.87
N ALA A 22 11.39 -15.34 15.77
CA ALA A 22 11.25 -16.75 16.14
C ALA A 22 10.80 -17.61 14.93
N ARG A 23 9.82 -17.13 14.15
CA ARG A 23 9.34 -17.81 12.94
C ARG A 23 10.42 -17.89 11.86
N LEU A 24 11.18 -16.83 11.65
CA LEU A 24 12.31 -16.83 10.70
C LEU A 24 13.38 -17.86 11.10
N ALA A 25 13.68 -18.00 12.39
CA ALA A 25 14.62 -19.00 12.91
C ALA A 25 14.16 -20.44 12.68
N LEU A 26 12.84 -20.68 12.63
CA LEU A 26 12.24 -22.00 12.38
C LEU A 26 11.94 -22.24 10.88
N SER A 27 12.24 -21.30 10.01
CA SER A 27 11.95 -21.42 8.58
C SER A 27 12.75 -22.54 7.92
N ARG A 28 12.05 -23.34 7.11
CA ARG A 28 12.64 -24.40 6.31
C ARG A 28 12.52 -24.07 4.83
N LEU A 29 13.65 -23.94 4.16
CA LEU A 29 13.67 -23.77 2.72
C LEU A 29 13.55 -25.14 2.02
N PRO A 30 12.91 -25.20 0.85
CA PRO A 30 12.89 -26.41 0.04
C PRO A 30 14.31 -26.82 -0.36
N ASP A 31 14.48 -28.10 -0.69
CA ASP A 31 15.74 -28.61 -1.24
C ASP A 31 16.02 -27.98 -2.62
N ALA A 32 17.29 -28.02 -3.04
CA ALA A 32 17.63 -27.57 -4.37
C ALA A 32 16.96 -28.47 -5.41
N GLY A 33 16.34 -27.88 -6.42
CA GLY A 33 15.71 -28.60 -7.50
C GLY A 33 16.71 -29.24 -8.45
N PRO A 34 16.25 -29.93 -9.51
CA PRO A 34 17.13 -30.65 -10.45
C PRO A 34 18.07 -29.75 -11.24
N ALA A 35 17.79 -28.43 -11.29
CA ALA A 35 18.67 -27.43 -11.89
C ALA A 35 19.86 -27.03 -10.97
N GLY A 36 19.92 -27.58 -9.75
CA GLY A 36 20.89 -27.17 -8.73
C GLY A 36 20.65 -25.76 -8.23
N ASP A 37 21.72 -25.09 -7.82
CA ASP A 37 21.67 -23.72 -7.29
C ASP A 37 21.79 -22.69 -8.42
N SER A 38 20.77 -22.63 -9.29
CA SER A 38 20.72 -21.76 -10.46
C SER A 38 19.35 -21.10 -10.62
N TRP A 39 19.29 -20.03 -11.42
CA TRP A 39 18.06 -19.30 -11.74
C TRP A 39 17.14 -19.99 -12.76
N ALA A 40 17.52 -21.16 -13.26
CA ALA A 40 16.78 -21.85 -14.33
C ALA A 40 15.34 -22.26 -13.93
N MET A 41 15.09 -22.44 -12.63
CA MET A 41 13.78 -22.83 -12.10
C MET A 41 13.22 -21.83 -11.05
N GLY A 42 13.75 -20.64 -11.01
CA GLY A 42 13.39 -19.63 -10.01
C GLY A 42 14.54 -19.24 -9.10
N THR A 43 14.26 -18.73 -7.93
CA THR A 43 15.27 -18.24 -6.99
C THR A 43 16.16 -19.38 -6.49
N PRO A 44 17.50 -19.31 -6.67
CA PRO A 44 18.44 -20.29 -6.12
C PRO A 44 18.29 -20.40 -4.61
N ARG A 45 18.47 -21.62 -4.09
CA ARG A 45 18.37 -21.86 -2.65
C ARG A 45 19.39 -21.05 -1.83
N SER A 46 20.60 -20.87 -2.36
CA SER A 46 21.63 -20.04 -1.73
C SER A 46 21.19 -18.58 -1.56
N VAL A 47 20.55 -18.00 -2.58
CA VAL A 47 20.03 -16.64 -2.52
C VAL A 47 18.88 -16.52 -1.52
N ALA A 48 17.95 -17.47 -1.53
CA ALA A 48 16.85 -17.51 -0.56
C ALA A 48 17.38 -17.64 0.89
N LEU A 49 18.44 -18.42 1.11
CA LEU A 49 19.08 -18.54 2.42
C LEU A 49 19.73 -17.22 2.86
N GLN A 50 20.47 -16.55 1.99
CA GLN A 50 21.06 -15.24 2.28
C GLN A 50 20.00 -14.18 2.63
N LEU A 51 18.86 -14.15 1.92
CA LEU A 51 17.76 -13.26 2.22
C LEU A 51 17.13 -13.58 3.58
N LEU A 52 16.94 -14.86 3.89
CA LEU A 52 16.39 -15.29 5.18
C LEU A 52 17.31 -14.90 6.35
N GLU A 53 18.62 -15.12 6.20
CA GLU A 53 19.64 -14.74 7.20
C GLU A 53 19.67 -13.22 7.39
N HIS A 54 19.67 -12.46 6.30
CA HIS A 54 19.61 -11.00 6.37
C HIS A 54 18.32 -10.51 7.07
N TRP A 55 17.17 -11.06 6.71
CA TRP A 55 15.90 -10.68 7.34
C TRP A 55 15.86 -10.98 8.83
N ARG A 56 16.39 -12.15 9.22
CA ARG A 56 16.42 -12.57 10.63
C ARG A 56 17.40 -11.76 11.49
N ASP A 57 18.61 -11.50 10.97
CA ASP A 57 19.74 -11.04 11.77
C ASP A 57 20.23 -9.65 11.40
N GLY A 58 20.03 -9.19 10.16
CA GLY A 58 20.59 -7.95 9.63
C GLY A 58 19.55 -6.85 9.34
N TYR A 59 18.25 -7.18 9.26
CA TYR A 59 17.24 -6.22 8.94
C TYR A 59 16.79 -5.42 10.16
N ASP A 60 16.91 -4.08 10.07
CA ASP A 60 16.47 -3.16 11.12
C ASP A 60 15.04 -2.66 10.83
N TRP A 61 14.05 -3.32 11.46
CA TRP A 61 12.66 -2.91 11.34
C TRP A 61 12.43 -1.50 11.85
N ARG A 62 13.08 -1.08 12.95
CA ARG A 62 12.83 0.26 13.53
C ARG A 62 13.31 1.37 12.60
N ALA A 63 14.39 1.17 11.89
CA ALA A 63 14.83 2.07 10.83
C ALA A 63 13.82 2.11 9.67
N ALA A 64 13.33 0.96 9.22
CA ALA A 64 12.29 0.89 8.18
C ALA A 64 10.98 1.53 8.63
N GLU A 65 10.53 1.29 9.86
CA GLU A 65 9.35 1.89 10.47
C GLU A 65 9.46 3.42 10.55
N ALA A 66 10.64 3.93 10.89
CA ALA A 66 10.90 5.37 10.88
C ALA A 66 10.72 5.96 9.47
N THR A 67 11.27 5.30 8.44
CA THR A 67 11.12 5.73 7.04
C THR A 67 9.66 5.62 6.57
N LEU A 68 8.94 4.55 6.91
CA LEU A 68 7.50 4.44 6.63
C LEU A 68 6.72 5.63 7.22
N ASN A 69 7.08 6.07 8.41
CA ASN A 69 6.42 7.16 9.11
C ASN A 69 6.80 8.58 8.60
N GLU A 70 7.68 8.70 7.61
CA GLU A 70 7.93 9.96 6.90
C GLU A 70 6.79 10.30 5.93
N MET A 71 6.06 9.28 5.46
CA MET A 71 4.88 9.50 4.64
C MET A 71 3.69 10.00 5.48
N PRO A 72 2.90 10.96 4.96
CA PRO A 72 1.68 11.41 5.64
C PRO A 72 0.58 10.35 5.53
N GLN A 73 0.40 9.56 6.58
CA GLN A 73 -0.51 8.43 6.66
C GLN A 73 -1.75 8.77 7.49
N PHE A 74 -2.87 8.19 7.09
CA PHE A 74 -4.17 8.41 7.71
C PHE A 74 -4.99 7.13 7.71
N THR A 75 -5.99 7.09 8.59
CA THR A 75 -7.09 6.12 8.51
C THR A 75 -8.43 6.85 8.47
N MET A 76 -9.42 6.22 7.88
CA MET A 76 -10.78 6.71 7.86
C MET A 76 -11.78 5.56 7.73
N ASP A 77 -12.89 5.63 8.46
CA ASP A 77 -13.99 4.70 8.30
C ASP A 77 -14.78 5.06 7.04
N VAL A 78 -14.76 4.19 6.04
CA VAL A 78 -15.43 4.39 4.76
C VAL A 78 -16.62 3.42 4.66
N PRO A 79 -17.82 3.90 4.27
CA PRO A 79 -18.97 3.02 4.05
C PRO A 79 -18.66 1.97 3.00
N THR A 80 -19.06 0.72 3.27
CA THR A 80 -18.96 -0.35 2.29
C THR A 80 -20.30 -0.60 1.63
N THR A 81 -20.29 -0.90 0.33
CA THR A 81 -21.48 -1.31 -0.42
C THR A 81 -21.11 -2.49 -1.31
N THR A 82 -21.76 -3.62 -1.08
CA THR A 82 -21.64 -4.81 -1.93
C THR A 82 -22.84 -4.89 -2.90
N GLN A 83 -22.83 -5.85 -3.80
CA GLN A 83 -23.99 -6.10 -4.67
C GLN A 83 -25.20 -6.64 -3.90
N TYR A 84 -25.05 -7.06 -2.64
CA TYR A 84 -26.13 -7.67 -1.84
C TYR A 84 -26.64 -6.74 -0.75
N THR A 85 -25.82 -5.89 -0.19
CA THR A 85 -26.19 -5.06 0.97
C THR A 85 -25.20 -3.91 1.18
N ASP A 86 -25.67 -2.88 1.86
CA ASP A 86 -24.79 -1.94 2.53
C ASP A 86 -24.17 -2.64 3.74
N GLY A 87 -22.84 -2.61 3.81
CA GLY A 87 -22.08 -3.24 4.89
C GLY A 87 -21.68 -2.24 5.98
N GLU A 88 -21.09 -2.78 7.03
CA GLU A 88 -20.45 -1.97 8.06
C GLU A 88 -19.33 -1.11 7.45
N PRO A 89 -19.10 0.11 7.97
CA PRO A 89 -17.95 0.89 7.56
C PRO A 89 -16.64 0.12 7.78
N MET A 90 -15.72 0.29 6.85
CA MET A 90 -14.39 -0.31 6.89
C MET A 90 -13.36 0.75 7.21
N ASN A 91 -12.48 0.48 8.18
CA ASN A 91 -11.34 1.35 8.44
C ASN A 91 -10.30 1.18 7.33
N VAL A 92 -10.11 2.22 6.53
CA VAL A 92 -9.18 2.23 5.40
C VAL A 92 -7.97 3.07 5.76
N HIS A 93 -6.79 2.47 5.66
CA HIS A 93 -5.51 3.15 5.76
C HIS A 93 -5.10 3.70 4.39
N PHE A 94 -4.53 4.90 4.35
CA PHE A 94 -4.02 5.52 3.13
C PHE A 94 -2.93 6.55 3.39
N VAL A 95 -2.05 6.71 2.43
CA VAL A 95 -1.17 7.88 2.33
C VAL A 95 -1.93 8.98 1.61
N HIS A 96 -1.89 10.21 2.12
CA HIS A 96 -2.47 11.37 1.46
C HIS A 96 -1.49 12.53 1.48
N LYS A 97 -0.90 12.82 0.32
CA LYS A 97 0.04 13.92 0.15
C LYS A 97 -0.49 14.94 -0.85
N ARG A 98 -0.65 16.18 -0.39
CA ARG A 98 -1.14 17.25 -1.25
C ARG A 98 -0.04 17.74 -2.18
N GLY A 99 -0.41 18.04 -3.42
CA GLY A 99 0.44 18.67 -4.40
C GLY A 99 0.79 20.11 -4.04
N ALA A 100 1.93 20.56 -4.54
CA ALA A 100 2.46 21.91 -4.28
C ALA A 100 1.62 23.04 -4.91
N SER A 101 0.82 22.74 -5.95
CA SER A 101 -0.07 23.69 -6.60
C SER A 101 -1.51 23.56 -6.10
N GLU A 102 -2.24 24.68 -6.04
CA GLU A 102 -3.69 24.67 -5.78
C GLU A 102 -4.47 23.96 -6.89
N ASP A 103 -3.95 23.99 -8.13
CA ASP A 103 -4.52 23.32 -9.30
C ASP A 103 -4.01 21.86 -9.47
N ALA A 104 -3.44 21.27 -8.41
CA ALA A 104 -2.97 19.91 -8.45
C ALA A 104 -4.13 18.93 -8.74
N VAL A 105 -3.92 18.01 -9.68
CA VAL A 105 -4.93 17.02 -10.05
C VAL A 105 -5.01 15.93 -8.98
N PRO A 106 -6.19 15.60 -8.44
CA PRO A 106 -6.32 14.47 -7.53
C PRO A 106 -5.99 13.15 -8.24
N LEU A 107 -5.15 12.34 -7.62
CA LEU A 107 -4.68 11.06 -8.16
C LEU A 107 -4.81 9.96 -7.12
N LEU A 108 -5.60 8.95 -7.46
CA LEU A 108 -5.72 7.71 -6.70
C LEU A 108 -4.73 6.69 -7.23
N LEU A 109 -3.78 6.25 -6.38
CA LEU A 109 -2.79 5.23 -6.70
C LEU A 109 -3.14 3.91 -6.00
N LEU A 110 -3.38 2.85 -6.76
CA LEU A 110 -3.75 1.54 -6.24
C LEU A 110 -2.62 0.54 -6.47
N HIS A 111 -2.09 -0.01 -5.37
CA HIS A 111 -1.10 -1.08 -5.43
C HIS A 111 -1.74 -2.43 -5.80
N GLY A 112 -0.94 -3.43 -6.17
CA GLY A 112 -1.39 -4.78 -6.51
C GLY A 112 -1.01 -5.84 -5.46
N TRP A 113 -1.21 -7.12 -5.82
CA TRP A 113 -0.77 -8.26 -5.02
C TRP A 113 0.62 -8.75 -5.49
N PRO A 114 1.54 -9.07 -4.60
CA PRO A 114 1.48 -9.03 -3.13
C PRO A 114 2.00 -7.71 -2.53
N GLY A 115 1.83 -6.61 -3.24
CA GLY A 115 2.37 -5.30 -2.93
C GLY A 115 1.74 -4.58 -1.74
N SER A 116 2.09 -3.30 -1.61
CA SER A 116 1.57 -2.42 -0.57
C SER A 116 1.69 -0.95 -1.00
N PHE A 117 1.13 -0.05 -0.20
CA PHE A 117 1.29 1.40 -0.40
C PHE A 117 2.76 1.86 -0.46
N TRP A 118 3.68 1.07 0.08
CA TRP A 118 5.12 1.34 0.01
C TRP A 118 5.68 1.40 -1.41
N GLU A 119 5.04 0.76 -2.38
CA GLU A 119 5.43 0.82 -3.79
C GLU A 119 5.51 2.24 -4.33
N PHE A 120 4.77 3.16 -3.73
CA PHE A 120 4.66 4.54 -4.19
C PHE A 120 5.63 5.51 -3.49
N GLU A 121 6.44 5.04 -2.53
CA GLU A 121 7.35 5.91 -1.77
C GLU A 121 8.22 6.78 -2.69
N GLY A 122 8.92 6.17 -3.64
CA GLY A 122 9.83 6.88 -4.56
C GLY A 122 9.15 7.81 -5.58
N VAL A 123 7.82 7.75 -5.75
CA VAL A 123 7.07 8.57 -6.70
C VAL A 123 6.22 9.66 -6.04
N LEU A 124 6.00 9.60 -4.72
CA LEU A 124 5.17 10.58 -4.02
C LEU A 124 5.69 12.01 -4.16
N ASP A 125 6.97 12.24 -3.85
CA ASP A 125 7.59 13.55 -3.95
C ASP A 125 7.62 14.08 -5.39
N PRO A 126 8.09 13.31 -6.39
CA PRO A 126 7.98 13.69 -7.78
C PRO A 126 6.57 14.12 -8.20
N LEU A 127 5.57 13.32 -7.92
CA LEU A 127 4.20 13.61 -8.31
C LEU A 127 3.63 14.85 -7.61
N THR A 128 3.90 15.03 -6.33
CA THR A 128 3.35 16.15 -5.57
C THR A 128 4.08 17.47 -5.82
N ASN A 129 5.39 17.43 -6.08
CA ASN A 129 6.18 18.63 -6.37
C ASN A 129 6.06 19.12 -7.81
N GLY A 130 5.47 18.33 -8.70
CA GLY A 130 5.28 18.72 -10.09
C GLY A 130 6.57 18.61 -10.89
N ILE A 131 7.07 17.41 -11.09
CA ILE A 131 8.19 17.19 -12.03
C ILE A 131 7.68 17.35 -13.44
N GLY A 132 8.20 18.38 -14.13
CA GLY A 132 7.97 18.58 -15.55
C GLY A 132 8.59 17.45 -16.35
N HIS A 133 7.89 16.95 -17.36
CA HIS A 133 8.47 16.05 -18.33
C HIS A 133 9.55 16.82 -19.14
N PRO A 134 10.80 16.32 -19.21
CA PRO A 134 11.84 16.99 -19.99
C PRO A 134 11.35 17.27 -21.42
N GLY A 135 11.35 18.54 -21.81
CA GLY A 135 10.97 18.99 -23.16
C GLY A 135 9.48 19.29 -23.39
N SER A 136 8.58 19.04 -22.43
CA SER A 136 7.15 19.35 -22.59
C SER A 136 6.78 20.77 -22.14
N GLY A 137 7.57 21.39 -21.27
CA GLY A 137 7.23 22.67 -20.63
C GLY A 137 6.03 22.60 -19.70
N LEU A 138 5.45 21.42 -19.49
CA LEU A 138 4.31 21.18 -18.59
C LEU A 138 4.82 20.74 -17.23
N THR A 139 4.36 21.43 -16.19
CA THR A 139 4.58 21.05 -14.80
C THR A 139 3.22 20.74 -14.20
N GLN A 140 2.91 19.46 -14.02
CA GLN A 140 1.67 19.05 -13.37
C GLN A 140 1.99 18.45 -12.01
N SER A 141 1.39 18.97 -10.94
CA SER A 141 1.42 18.36 -9.62
C SER A 141 0.12 17.60 -9.34
N PHE A 142 0.20 16.66 -8.40
CA PHE A 142 -0.94 15.81 -8.03
C PHE A 142 -1.18 15.83 -6.52
N HIS A 143 -2.46 15.84 -6.12
CA HIS A 143 -2.85 15.44 -4.78
C HIS A 143 -2.94 13.92 -4.75
N VAL A 144 -1.96 13.25 -4.17
CA VAL A 144 -1.87 11.78 -4.21
C VAL A 144 -2.61 11.18 -3.02
N VAL A 145 -3.50 10.24 -3.32
CA VAL A 145 -4.13 9.34 -2.34
C VAL A 145 -3.74 7.91 -2.70
N ALA A 146 -3.02 7.23 -1.81
CA ALA A 146 -2.54 5.87 -2.01
C ALA A 146 -3.04 4.97 -0.86
N PRO A 147 -4.24 4.36 -0.98
CA PRO A 147 -4.78 3.50 0.05
C PRO A 147 -4.07 2.15 0.08
N SER A 148 -4.03 1.55 1.27
CA SER A 148 -3.83 0.10 1.40
C SER A 148 -5.12 -0.61 0.96
N LEU A 149 -4.99 -1.63 0.10
CA LEU A 149 -6.15 -2.42 -0.32
C LEU A 149 -6.83 -3.08 0.89
N PRO A 150 -8.15 -3.32 0.86
CA PRO A 150 -8.88 -4.01 1.91
C PRO A 150 -8.22 -5.35 2.28
N GLY A 151 -7.86 -5.50 3.56
CA GLY A 151 -7.15 -6.66 4.08
C GLY A 151 -5.63 -6.64 3.91
N TYR A 152 -5.06 -5.56 3.35
CA TYR A 152 -3.62 -5.38 3.18
C TYR A 152 -3.10 -4.39 4.23
N THR A 153 -1.88 -4.66 4.71
CA THR A 153 -1.14 -3.83 5.64
C THR A 153 -1.99 -3.32 6.82
N PHE A 154 -2.47 -2.09 6.77
CA PHE A 154 -3.17 -1.43 7.88
C PHE A 154 -4.65 -1.15 7.60
N SER A 155 -5.15 -1.50 6.40
CA SER A 155 -6.58 -1.49 6.12
C SER A 155 -7.27 -2.71 6.67
N GLU A 156 -8.47 -2.51 7.18
CA GLU A 156 -9.32 -3.60 7.67
C GLU A 156 -9.70 -4.57 6.54
N ALA A 157 -9.82 -5.86 6.88
CA ALA A 157 -10.32 -6.86 5.94
C ALA A 157 -11.85 -6.77 5.81
N PRO A 158 -12.41 -7.07 4.62
CA PRO A 158 -13.86 -7.13 4.44
C PRO A 158 -14.49 -8.15 5.39
N ARG A 159 -15.55 -7.74 6.10
CA ARG A 159 -16.32 -8.61 7.00
C ARG A 159 -17.61 -9.11 6.40
N THR A 160 -18.00 -8.58 5.24
CA THR A 160 -19.27 -8.90 4.57
C THR A 160 -19.01 -9.73 3.32
N MET A 161 -19.79 -10.77 3.13
CA MET A 161 -19.75 -11.61 1.90
C MET A 161 -20.09 -10.78 0.66
N GLY A 162 -19.47 -11.14 -0.48
CA GLY A 162 -19.69 -10.46 -1.75
C GLY A 162 -18.91 -9.17 -1.93
N PHE A 163 -17.88 -8.92 -1.11
CA PHE A 163 -16.94 -7.84 -1.34
C PHE A 163 -15.98 -8.23 -2.47
N ASP A 164 -16.30 -7.79 -3.66
CA ASP A 164 -15.56 -8.02 -4.90
C ASP A 164 -14.78 -6.78 -5.38
N VAL A 165 -14.15 -6.87 -6.56
CA VAL A 165 -13.39 -5.75 -7.14
C VAL A 165 -14.30 -4.52 -7.36
N ALA A 166 -15.57 -4.72 -7.73
CA ALA A 166 -16.51 -3.62 -7.91
C ALA A 166 -16.87 -2.96 -6.57
N ALA A 167 -16.99 -3.74 -5.49
CA ALA A 167 -17.19 -3.19 -4.13
C ALA A 167 -15.95 -2.40 -3.66
N MET A 168 -14.75 -2.89 -3.98
CA MET A 168 -13.49 -2.18 -3.70
C MET A 168 -13.42 -0.85 -4.48
N GLY A 169 -13.82 -0.85 -5.75
CA GLY A 169 -13.90 0.38 -6.55
C GLY A 169 -14.85 1.42 -5.92
N ARG A 170 -16.03 0.99 -5.47
CA ARG A 170 -16.99 1.87 -4.77
C ARG A 170 -16.44 2.40 -3.43
N LEU A 171 -15.70 1.57 -2.69
CA LEU A 171 -15.05 1.97 -1.45
C LEU A 171 -14.05 3.10 -1.68
N PHE A 172 -13.19 2.98 -2.68
CA PHE A 172 -12.19 4.00 -2.99
C PHE A 172 -12.78 5.25 -3.64
N ASP A 173 -13.82 5.10 -4.47
CA ASP A 173 -14.59 6.26 -4.95
C ASP A 173 -15.18 7.04 -3.77
N ARG A 174 -15.77 6.34 -2.81
CA ARG A 174 -16.29 6.96 -1.61
C ARG A 174 -15.20 7.62 -0.76
N LEU A 175 -14.04 7.01 -0.63
CA LEU A 175 -12.87 7.61 0.04
C LEU A 175 -12.49 8.94 -0.61
N MET A 176 -12.37 8.98 -1.95
CA MET A 176 -12.03 10.20 -2.68
C MET A 176 -13.09 11.30 -2.49
N ILE A 177 -14.36 10.96 -2.58
CA ILE A 177 -15.46 11.91 -2.35
C ILE A 177 -15.42 12.47 -0.92
N ASP A 178 -15.24 11.63 0.09
CA ASP A 178 -15.18 12.05 1.50
C ASP A 178 -13.93 12.91 1.79
N LEU A 179 -12.85 12.75 1.02
CA LEU A 179 -11.67 13.63 1.02
C LEU A 179 -11.90 14.96 0.27
N GLY A 180 -13.04 15.13 -0.41
CA GLY A 180 -13.40 16.33 -1.16
C GLY A 180 -13.03 16.28 -2.65
N TYR A 181 -12.63 15.14 -3.18
CA TYR A 181 -12.25 14.94 -4.59
C TYR A 181 -13.41 14.30 -5.36
N THR A 182 -14.19 15.13 -6.06
CA THR A 182 -15.33 14.67 -6.89
C THR A 182 -14.91 14.29 -8.31
N GLU A 183 -13.76 14.78 -8.75
CA GLU A 183 -13.12 14.43 -10.03
C GLU A 183 -11.65 14.09 -9.75
N TYR A 184 -11.19 12.96 -10.25
CA TYR A 184 -9.84 12.47 -10.01
C TYR A 184 -9.39 11.50 -11.09
N VAL A 185 -8.07 11.31 -11.20
CA VAL A 185 -7.45 10.30 -12.05
C VAL A 185 -7.15 9.06 -11.22
N VAL A 186 -7.27 7.89 -11.81
CA VAL A 186 -6.91 6.61 -11.17
C VAL A 186 -5.76 5.96 -11.91
N GLN A 187 -4.78 5.48 -11.17
CA GLN A 187 -3.74 4.60 -11.67
C GLN A 187 -3.73 3.33 -10.83
N GLY A 188 -3.77 2.19 -11.46
CA GLY A 188 -3.68 0.87 -10.83
C GLY A 188 -3.22 -0.16 -11.84
N GLY A 189 -2.60 -1.20 -11.35
CA GLY A 189 -2.12 -2.33 -12.14
C GLY A 189 -2.47 -3.65 -11.48
N ASP A 190 -2.00 -4.78 -12.05
CA ASP A 190 -2.20 -6.11 -11.49
C ASP A 190 -3.70 -6.43 -11.26
N TRP A 191 -4.11 -6.93 -10.10
CA TRP A 191 -5.49 -7.28 -9.76
C TRP A 191 -6.45 -6.09 -9.60
N VAL A 192 -5.94 -4.86 -9.51
CA VAL A 192 -6.75 -3.64 -9.39
C VAL A 192 -6.91 -2.90 -10.71
N ARG A 193 -6.48 -3.50 -11.82
CA ARG A 193 -6.74 -2.99 -13.16
C ARG A 193 -8.22 -3.19 -13.48
N ILE A 194 -8.96 -2.12 -13.39
CA ILE A 194 -10.36 -2.01 -13.79
C ILE A 194 -10.45 -1.59 -15.24
#